data_29f6f8e5f5358bf94aed06da5a4d47ec
#
_entry.id   29f6f8e5f5358bf94aed06da5a4d47ec
#
_cell.length_a   1.000
_cell.length_b   1.000
_cell.length_c   1.000
_cell.angle_alpha   90.00
_cell.angle_beta   90.00
_cell.angle_gamma   90.00
#
_symmetry.space_group_name_H-M   'P 1'
#
loop_
_entity.id
_entity.type
_entity.pdbx_description
1 polymer ?
#
loop_
_entity_poly.entity_id
_entity_poly.type
_entity_poly.pdbx_seq_one_letter_code
_entity_poly.pdbx_strand_id
1 'polypeptide(L)'
;MLLIRRFEERAGEMYTRAKVGGFLHLAIGEEATIVGTVAAMRDSDYLLSAYRSHGHPIARGSDPNAVMAELFGREGGLCRGRGGSMHMFDSERRFLGGYGIVGGNLPIGAGVALTADYLGTDDVTVCNFGDGASNQGTFGETMNLAALWKLPIVFLVSNNLFGMGTALERHSAVTDLQVKGEGFGVPGMECDGMDVLDTRAVVTEALRRAREDRQPVLVEAMTYRFRGHSMADPEEYRTKEQVEEWRRRDPIEQFAQRLEDEEVLDRAGFEELDREAVERVDQAVAFADESPFPSPESLYENVYVLGDQVRGWYAIDERGAGVRKGEEISEGAPEDRADMERYDATAAEAQDDDPAADEDEKPTDDAQEDED
;
A
#
# COMPACT_ATOMS: atom_id res chain seq x y z
N MET A 1 -5.81 8.86 -16.88
CA MET A 1 -6.66 7.66 -16.82
C MET A 1 -6.35 6.68 -17.94
N LEU A 2 -6.38 7.08 -19.23
CA LEU A 2 -6.08 6.19 -20.37
C LEU A 2 -4.74 5.47 -20.24
N LEU A 3 -3.66 6.19 -19.92
CA LEU A 3 -2.34 5.58 -19.74
C LEU A 3 -2.34 4.48 -18.66
N ILE A 4 -3.02 4.71 -17.53
CA ILE A 4 -3.13 3.72 -16.45
C ILE A 4 -3.92 2.50 -16.94
N ARG A 5 -5.07 2.69 -17.61
CA ARG A 5 -5.88 1.61 -18.16
C ARG A 5 -5.07 0.75 -19.13
N ARG A 6 -4.40 1.35 -20.11
CA ARG A 6 -3.61 0.63 -21.10
C ARG A 6 -2.39 -0.05 -20.46
N PHE A 7 -1.77 0.60 -19.48
CA PHE A 7 -0.69 -0.02 -18.72
C PHE A 7 -1.15 -1.28 -17.98
N GLU A 8 -2.25 -1.19 -17.25
CA GLU A 8 -2.80 -2.33 -16.48
C GLU A 8 -3.28 -3.47 -17.38
N GLU A 9 -3.93 -3.16 -18.52
CA GLU A 9 -4.32 -4.16 -19.50
C GLU A 9 -3.10 -4.90 -20.06
N ARG A 10 -2.05 -4.17 -20.38
CA ARG A 10 -0.80 -4.74 -20.88
C ARG A 10 -0.05 -5.51 -19.79
N ALA A 11 -0.03 -5.04 -18.55
CA ALA A 11 0.56 -5.76 -17.43
C ALA A 11 -0.15 -7.11 -17.22
N GLY A 12 -1.49 -7.16 -17.33
CA GLY A 12 -2.27 -8.39 -17.29
C GLY A 12 -1.91 -9.35 -18.43
N GLU A 13 -1.70 -8.84 -19.65
CA GLU A 13 -1.24 -9.63 -20.78
C GLU A 13 0.17 -10.20 -20.54
N MET A 14 1.10 -9.38 -20.02
CA MET A 14 2.45 -9.81 -19.72
C MET A 14 2.48 -10.85 -18.59
N TYR A 15 1.58 -10.77 -17.63
CA TYR A 15 1.39 -11.81 -16.63
C TYR A 15 1.01 -13.17 -17.27
N THR A 16 0.06 -13.20 -18.21
CA THR A 16 -0.33 -14.42 -18.91
C THR A 16 0.81 -15.00 -19.76
N ARG A 17 1.77 -14.16 -20.17
CA ARG A 17 3.00 -14.57 -20.87
C ARG A 17 4.15 -14.95 -19.93
N ALA A 18 3.88 -15.06 -18.62
CA ALA A 18 4.87 -15.37 -17.57
C ALA A 18 6.06 -14.39 -17.50
N LYS A 19 5.87 -13.12 -17.92
CA LYS A 19 6.85 -12.04 -17.81
C LYS A 19 6.82 -11.36 -16.46
N VAL A 20 5.65 -11.36 -15.79
CA VAL A 20 5.44 -10.81 -14.46
C VAL A 20 5.28 -11.97 -13.48
N GLY A 21 6.08 -11.98 -12.42
CA GLY A 21 6.02 -13.01 -11.38
C GLY A 21 5.18 -12.59 -10.18
N GLY A 22 4.85 -13.55 -9.33
CA GLY A 22 4.11 -13.30 -8.08
C GLY A 22 2.64 -12.97 -8.32
N PHE A 23 2.06 -12.17 -7.40
CA PHE A 23 0.66 -11.73 -7.51
C PHE A 23 0.57 -10.38 -8.19
N LEU A 24 -0.27 -10.27 -9.21
CA LEU A 24 -0.52 -9.03 -9.95
C LEU A 24 -1.96 -8.57 -9.69
N HIS A 25 -2.10 -7.35 -9.15
CA HIS A 25 -3.38 -6.73 -8.79
C HIS A 25 -3.64 -5.52 -9.69
N LEU A 26 -4.56 -5.64 -10.63
CA LEU A 26 -4.85 -4.59 -11.60
C LEU A 26 -5.85 -3.57 -11.06
N ALA A 27 -5.58 -2.28 -11.27
CA ALA A 27 -6.44 -1.17 -10.85
C ALA A 27 -7.48 -0.76 -11.93
N ILE A 28 -7.80 -1.69 -12.85
CA ILE A 28 -8.77 -1.44 -13.92
C ILE A 28 -10.16 -1.19 -13.32
N GLY A 29 -10.72 -0.02 -13.56
CA GLY A 29 -11.98 0.48 -13.01
C GLY A 29 -11.79 1.51 -11.89
N GLU A 30 -10.59 1.60 -11.28
CA GLU A 30 -10.29 2.52 -10.17
C GLU A 30 -9.49 3.77 -10.62
N GLU A 31 -9.37 4.01 -11.93
CA GLU A 31 -8.53 5.07 -12.50
C GLU A 31 -8.96 6.47 -12.08
N ALA A 32 -10.28 6.70 -11.91
CA ALA A 32 -10.79 8.01 -11.47
C ALA A 32 -10.41 8.30 -10.02
N THR A 33 -10.50 7.31 -9.13
CA THR A 33 -10.05 7.43 -7.76
C THR A 33 -8.56 7.78 -7.69
N ILE A 34 -7.72 7.09 -8.47
CA ILE A 34 -6.27 7.31 -8.50
C ILE A 34 -5.93 8.70 -9.03
N VAL A 35 -6.43 9.03 -10.22
CA VAL A 35 -6.09 10.29 -10.91
C VAL A 35 -6.71 11.49 -10.22
N GLY A 36 -7.96 11.39 -9.76
CA GLY A 36 -8.62 12.45 -8.99
C GLY A 36 -7.87 12.78 -7.71
N THR A 37 -7.41 11.76 -7.00
CA THR A 37 -6.60 11.92 -5.79
C THR A 37 -5.28 12.63 -6.09
N VAL A 38 -4.50 12.13 -7.06
CA VAL A 38 -3.20 12.72 -7.39
C VAL A 38 -3.33 14.14 -7.95
N ALA A 39 -4.38 14.41 -8.74
CA ALA A 39 -4.65 15.75 -9.28
C ALA A 39 -5.05 16.78 -8.19
N ALA A 40 -5.44 16.33 -7.00
CA ALA A 40 -5.71 17.20 -5.85
C ALA A 40 -4.45 17.50 -5.03
N MET A 41 -3.43 16.65 -5.11
CA MET A 41 -2.20 16.73 -4.31
C MET A 41 -1.22 17.77 -4.87
N ARG A 42 -0.38 18.30 -3.99
CA ARG A 42 0.83 19.05 -4.37
C ARG A 42 1.98 18.09 -4.65
N ASP A 43 2.99 18.55 -5.38
CA ASP A 43 4.19 17.74 -5.64
C ASP A 43 4.96 17.40 -4.35
N SER A 44 4.87 18.25 -3.33
CA SER A 44 5.50 18.04 -2.03
C SER A 44 4.76 17.07 -1.12
N ASP A 45 3.49 16.75 -1.39
CA ASP A 45 2.70 15.82 -0.60
C ASP A 45 3.15 14.37 -0.81
N TYR A 46 3.00 13.56 0.22
CA TYR A 46 3.37 12.15 0.21
C TYR A 46 2.17 11.25 -0.09
N LEU A 47 2.42 10.18 -0.84
CA LEU A 47 1.41 9.18 -1.18
C LEU A 47 1.89 7.78 -0.80
N LEU A 48 1.06 7.05 -0.07
CA LEU A 48 1.20 5.61 0.19
C LEU A 48 -0.03 4.89 -0.33
N SER A 49 0.14 3.66 -0.81
CA SER A 49 -0.97 2.85 -1.29
C SER A 49 -0.86 1.40 -0.82
N ALA A 50 -1.96 0.67 -0.92
CA ALA A 50 -1.95 -0.79 -0.82
C ALA A 50 -1.30 -1.41 -2.08
N TYR A 51 -1.34 -2.71 -2.19
CA TYR A 51 -0.70 -3.48 -3.27
C TYR A 51 -1.30 -3.29 -4.68
N ARG A 52 -2.47 -2.67 -4.83
CA ARG A 52 -3.07 -2.27 -6.13
C ARG A 52 -2.60 -0.87 -6.51
N SER A 53 -1.29 -0.74 -6.72
CA SER A 53 -0.65 0.57 -6.69
C SER A 53 -0.07 1.08 -8.00
N HIS A 54 -0.06 0.30 -9.09
CA HIS A 54 0.67 0.67 -10.33
C HIS A 54 0.25 2.03 -10.90
N GLY A 55 -1.05 2.35 -10.84
CA GLY A 55 -1.58 3.62 -11.30
C GLY A 55 -1.09 4.83 -10.49
N HIS A 56 -0.78 4.66 -9.19
CA HIS A 56 -0.39 5.77 -8.32
C HIS A 56 0.96 6.40 -8.69
N PRO A 57 2.08 5.65 -8.84
CA PRO A 57 3.33 6.23 -9.30
C PRO A 57 3.21 6.80 -10.72
N ILE A 58 2.49 6.14 -11.64
CA ILE A 58 2.25 6.66 -12.99
C ILE A 58 1.53 8.02 -12.92
N ALA A 59 0.47 8.14 -12.11
CA ALA A 59 -0.24 9.40 -11.92
C ALA A 59 0.65 10.48 -11.27
N ARG A 60 1.57 10.09 -10.37
CA ARG A 60 2.57 10.98 -9.75
C ARG A 60 3.69 11.40 -10.69
N GLY A 61 3.75 10.84 -11.92
CA GLY A 61 4.73 11.17 -12.94
C GLY A 61 5.97 10.28 -12.96
N SER A 62 5.92 9.11 -12.33
CA SER A 62 6.95 8.08 -12.53
C SER A 62 6.94 7.58 -13.97
N ASP A 63 8.12 7.23 -14.50
CA ASP A 63 8.24 6.72 -15.86
C ASP A 63 7.58 5.35 -16.01
N PRO A 64 6.58 5.18 -16.89
CA PRO A 64 5.96 3.88 -17.16
C PRO A 64 6.96 2.80 -17.57
N ASN A 65 8.10 3.17 -18.17
CA ASN A 65 9.19 2.25 -18.49
C ASN A 65 9.73 1.60 -17.22
N ALA A 66 10.04 2.42 -16.21
CA ALA A 66 10.56 1.94 -14.94
C ALA A 66 9.51 1.15 -14.14
N VAL A 67 8.22 1.55 -14.20
CA VAL A 67 7.13 0.80 -13.57
C VAL A 67 6.98 -0.59 -14.21
N MET A 68 7.00 -0.70 -15.54
CA MET A 68 6.92 -2.00 -16.23
C MET A 68 8.16 -2.87 -15.98
N ALA A 69 9.35 -2.27 -15.98
CA ALA A 69 10.60 -2.97 -15.66
C ALA A 69 10.58 -3.53 -14.23
N GLU A 70 9.97 -2.82 -13.28
CA GLU A 70 9.79 -3.32 -11.91
C GLU A 70 8.88 -4.54 -11.87
N LEU A 71 7.76 -4.53 -12.62
CA LEU A 71 6.88 -5.69 -12.76
C LEU A 71 7.59 -6.91 -13.34
N PHE A 72 8.53 -6.69 -14.27
CA PHE A 72 9.33 -7.76 -14.90
C PHE A 72 10.51 -8.21 -14.04
N GLY A 73 10.71 -7.60 -12.85
CA GLY A 73 11.85 -7.91 -11.97
C GLY A 73 13.20 -7.49 -12.58
N ARG A 74 13.25 -6.36 -13.27
CA ARG A 74 14.43 -5.89 -14.01
C ARG A 74 15.15 -4.75 -13.28
N GLU A 75 16.48 -4.66 -13.51
CA GLU A 75 17.34 -3.62 -12.92
C GLU A 75 16.89 -2.19 -13.27
N GLY A 76 16.27 -1.99 -14.44
CA GLY A 76 15.68 -0.71 -14.86
C GLY A 76 14.39 -0.32 -14.13
N GLY A 77 13.91 -1.13 -13.20
CA GLY A 77 12.70 -0.87 -12.40
C GLY A 77 12.89 0.19 -11.32
N LEU A 78 11.78 0.76 -10.82
CA LEU A 78 11.77 1.78 -9.75
C LEU A 78 12.55 1.34 -8.49
N CYS A 79 12.46 0.06 -8.16
CA CYS A 79 13.17 -0.58 -7.03
C CYS A 79 14.23 -1.58 -7.51
N ARG A 80 14.73 -1.42 -8.74
CA ARG A 80 15.68 -2.33 -9.37
C ARG A 80 15.20 -3.78 -9.43
N GLY A 81 13.90 -3.97 -9.68
CA GLY A 81 13.26 -5.29 -9.78
C GLY A 81 13.09 -6.04 -8.46
N ARG A 82 13.28 -5.37 -7.31
CA ARG A 82 13.22 -6.00 -5.97
C ARG A 82 11.84 -5.94 -5.34
N GLY A 83 11.01 -4.97 -5.73
CA GLY A 83 9.67 -4.75 -5.18
C GLY A 83 8.58 -5.51 -5.91
N GLY A 84 8.69 -5.64 -7.22
CA GLY A 84 7.66 -6.21 -8.07
C GLY A 84 6.34 -5.43 -7.99
N SER A 85 5.21 -6.11 -8.26
CA SER A 85 3.89 -5.48 -8.33
C SER A 85 3.45 -4.79 -7.04
N MET A 86 3.78 -5.35 -5.87
CA MET A 86 3.18 -4.93 -4.59
C MET A 86 4.04 -4.01 -3.75
N HIS A 87 5.30 -3.77 -4.12
CA HIS A 87 6.26 -3.04 -3.30
C HIS A 87 7.09 -2.03 -4.11
N MET A 88 6.39 -1.28 -4.97
CA MET A 88 7.01 -0.19 -5.74
C MET A 88 7.15 1.05 -4.88
N PHE A 89 8.31 1.72 -5.00
CA PHE A 89 8.60 3.00 -4.36
C PHE A 89 9.21 3.95 -5.38
N ASP A 90 8.84 5.23 -5.29
CA ASP A 90 9.47 6.33 -6.02
C ASP A 90 9.56 7.55 -5.11
N SER A 91 10.64 7.63 -4.34
CA SER A 91 10.84 8.69 -3.36
C SER A 91 11.00 10.06 -4.00
N GLU A 92 11.51 10.15 -5.24
CA GLU A 92 11.63 11.41 -5.97
C GLU A 92 10.25 12.01 -6.30
N ARG A 93 9.27 11.14 -6.53
CA ARG A 93 7.87 11.48 -6.76
C ARG A 93 7.02 11.48 -5.49
N ARG A 94 7.66 11.36 -4.32
CA ARG A 94 6.97 11.30 -3.03
C ARG A 94 5.95 10.14 -2.93
N PHE A 95 6.14 9.10 -3.74
CA PHE A 95 5.40 7.85 -3.63
C PHE A 95 6.18 6.87 -2.74
N LEU A 96 5.71 6.73 -1.51
CA LEU A 96 6.36 5.92 -0.48
C LEU A 96 5.78 4.49 -0.40
N GLY A 97 5.37 3.97 -1.54
CA GLY A 97 5.20 2.57 -1.81
C GLY A 97 3.80 2.01 -1.83
N GLY A 98 3.75 0.84 -2.48
CA GLY A 98 2.70 -0.14 -2.33
C GLY A 98 3.06 -1.13 -1.22
N TYR A 99 2.03 -1.59 -0.49
CA TYR A 99 2.22 -2.49 0.64
C TYR A 99 1.41 -3.77 0.46
N GLY A 100 2.08 -4.92 0.45
CA GLY A 100 1.43 -6.23 0.37
C GLY A 100 0.68 -6.61 1.64
N ILE A 101 1.12 -6.10 2.81
CA ILE A 101 0.45 -6.35 4.08
C ILE A 101 -0.76 -5.44 4.22
N VAL A 102 -1.95 -6.04 4.32
CA VAL A 102 -3.22 -5.32 4.43
C VAL A 102 -3.24 -4.45 5.70
N GLY A 103 -3.43 -3.14 5.52
CA GLY A 103 -3.43 -2.17 6.61
C GLY A 103 -2.04 -1.79 7.14
N GLY A 104 -0.95 -2.43 6.67
CA GLY A 104 0.42 -2.12 7.11
C GLY A 104 0.90 -0.72 6.71
N ASN A 105 0.35 -0.15 5.66
CA ASN A 105 0.64 1.21 5.22
C ASN A 105 0.03 2.31 6.12
N LEU A 106 -1.01 2.00 6.89
CA LEU A 106 -1.70 2.98 7.75
C LEU A 106 -0.77 3.59 8.80
N PRO A 107 -0.12 2.81 9.71
CA PRO A 107 0.77 3.37 10.70
C PRO A 107 2.01 4.02 10.09
N ILE A 108 2.49 3.54 8.93
CA ILE A 108 3.60 4.14 8.21
C ILE A 108 3.19 5.51 7.66
N GLY A 109 1.98 5.63 7.08
CA GLY A 109 1.42 6.91 6.64
C GLY A 109 1.30 7.92 7.77
N ALA A 110 0.86 7.48 8.96
CA ALA A 110 0.85 8.34 10.15
C ALA A 110 2.27 8.78 10.56
N GLY A 111 3.27 7.89 10.45
CA GLY A 111 4.67 8.22 10.70
C GLY A 111 5.23 9.27 9.75
N VAL A 112 4.86 9.18 8.46
CA VAL A 112 5.23 10.20 7.43
C VAL A 112 4.57 11.54 7.77
N ALA A 113 3.29 11.54 8.11
CA ALA A 113 2.58 12.76 8.52
C ALA A 113 3.15 13.36 9.82
N LEU A 114 3.54 12.53 10.78
CA LEU A 114 4.24 12.96 11.98
C LEU A 114 5.57 13.63 11.65
N THR A 115 6.30 13.12 10.65
CA THR A 115 7.54 13.74 10.19
C THR A 115 7.30 15.15 9.64
N ALA A 116 6.25 15.34 8.82
CA ALA A 116 5.88 16.65 8.31
C ALA A 116 5.51 17.63 9.45
N ASP A 117 4.77 17.16 10.44
CA ASP A 117 4.41 17.96 11.62
C ASP A 117 5.63 18.31 12.46
N TYR A 118 6.51 17.33 12.74
CA TYR A 118 7.72 17.52 13.52
C TYR A 118 8.72 18.51 12.87
N LEU A 119 8.83 18.45 11.54
CA LEU A 119 9.69 19.36 10.76
C LEU A 119 9.05 20.73 10.51
N GLY A 120 7.77 20.90 10.83
CA GLY A 120 7.02 22.14 10.61
C GLY A 120 6.78 22.45 9.14
N THR A 121 6.71 21.42 8.27
CA THR A 121 6.32 21.60 6.88
C THR A 121 4.80 21.60 6.71
N ASP A 122 4.31 22.06 5.57
CA ASP A 122 2.89 22.04 5.23
C ASP A 122 2.51 20.86 4.29
N ASP A 123 3.38 19.86 4.19
CA ASP A 123 3.15 18.65 3.43
C ASP A 123 2.05 17.80 4.08
N VAL A 124 1.22 17.19 3.25
CA VAL A 124 0.17 16.26 3.68
C VAL A 124 0.49 14.86 3.18
N THR A 125 0.16 13.88 3.98
CA THR A 125 0.26 12.48 3.59
C THR A 125 -1.11 11.95 3.15
N VAL A 126 -1.20 11.40 1.95
CA VAL A 126 -2.35 10.59 1.52
C VAL A 126 -2.00 9.13 1.69
N CYS A 127 -2.82 8.40 2.46
CA CYS A 127 -2.66 6.96 2.67
C CYS A 127 -3.87 6.24 2.08
N ASN A 128 -3.69 5.61 0.91
CA ASN A 128 -4.74 4.86 0.22
C ASN A 128 -4.73 3.39 0.64
N PHE A 129 -5.91 2.82 0.90
CA PHE A 129 -6.11 1.42 1.26
C PHE A 129 -7.49 0.93 0.85
N GLY A 130 -7.69 -0.38 0.78
CA GLY A 130 -8.99 -0.98 0.41
C GLY A 130 -9.95 -1.10 1.59
N ASP A 131 -11.24 -1.32 1.28
CA ASP A 131 -12.33 -1.52 2.23
C ASP A 131 -12.03 -2.58 3.30
N GLY A 132 -11.47 -3.73 2.90
CA GLY A 132 -11.09 -4.80 3.84
C GLY A 132 -10.05 -4.37 4.88
N ALA A 133 -9.18 -3.42 4.57
CA ALA A 133 -8.16 -2.92 5.49
C ALA A 133 -8.77 -2.11 6.65
N SER A 134 -9.99 -1.56 6.48
CA SER A 134 -10.69 -0.83 7.54
C SER A 134 -11.09 -1.69 8.75
N ASN A 135 -10.90 -3.02 8.66
CA ASN A 135 -11.17 -3.97 9.75
C ASN A 135 -9.89 -4.51 10.40
N GLN A 136 -8.71 -4.05 9.97
CA GLN A 136 -7.44 -4.38 10.63
C GLN A 136 -7.30 -3.57 11.94
N GLY A 137 -6.68 -4.17 12.97
CA GLY A 137 -6.42 -3.49 14.25
C GLY A 137 -5.64 -2.19 14.06
N THR A 138 -4.67 -2.19 13.13
CA THR A 138 -3.86 -1.01 12.77
C THR A 138 -4.70 0.18 12.29
N PHE A 139 -5.91 -0.05 11.75
CA PHE A 139 -6.82 1.05 11.37
C PHE A 139 -7.21 1.87 12.60
N GLY A 140 -7.78 1.23 13.63
CA GLY A 140 -8.21 1.95 14.85
C GLY A 140 -7.04 2.59 15.61
N GLU A 141 -5.91 1.88 15.72
CA GLU A 141 -4.70 2.40 16.34
C GLU A 141 -4.19 3.66 15.62
N THR A 142 -4.13 3.62 14.30
CA THR A 142 -3.64 4.74 13.47
C THR A 142 -4.61 5.92 13.49
N MET A 143 -5.93 5.67 13.39
CA MET A 143 -6.94 6.74 13.48
C MET A 143 -6.83 7.49 14.82
N ASN A 144 -6.71 6.74 15.93
CA ASN A 144 -6.55 7.33 17.26
C ASN A 144 -5.29 8.20 17.36
N LEU A 145 -4.14 7.71 16.90
CA LEU A 145 -2.88 8.48 16.93
C LEU A 145 -2.95 9.72 16.05
N ALA A 146 -3.50 9.57 14.83
CA ALA A 146 -3.65 10.69 13.90
C ALA A 146 -4.53 11.82 14.47
N ALA A 147 -5.65 11.47 15.09
CA ALA A 147 -6.53 12.44 15.73
C ALA A 147 -5.88 13.09 16.96
N LEU A 148 -5.26 12.26 17.83
CA LEU A 148 -4.61 12.73 19.06
C LEU A 148 -3.51 13.74 18.79
N TRP A 149 -2.68 13.48 17.76
CA TRP A 149 -1.55 14.32 17.39
C TRP A 149 -1.89 15.33 16.30
N LYS A 150 -3.13 15.37 15.81
CA LYS A 150 -3.59 16.29 14.76
C LYS A 150 -2.71 16.24 13.51
N LEU A 151 -2.41 15.00 13.07
CA LEU A 151 -1.48 14.78 11.97
C LEU A 151 -2.08 15.26 10.63
N PRO A 152 -1.26 15.85 9.73
CA PRO A 152 -1.68 16.24 8.40
C PRO A 152 -1.78 15.02 7.47
N ILE A 153 -2.84 14.22 7.63
CA ILE A 153 -3.05 12.99 6.88
C ILE A 153 -4.48 12.87 6.35
N VAL A 154 -4.60 12.42 5.12
CA VAL A 154 -5.85 11.97 4.50
C VAL A 154 -5.79 10.47 4.33
N PHE A 155 -6.70 9.77 4.98
CA PHE A 155 -6.94 8.35 4.82
C PHE A 155 -7.95 8.15 3.69
N LEU A 156 -7.54 7.52 2.58
CA LEU A 156 -8.40 7.29 1.42
C LEU A 156 -8.78 5.82 1.32
N VAL A 157 -10.04 5.49 1.52
CA VAL A 157 -10.55 4.14 1.32
C VAL A 157 -11.02 3.99 -0.12
N SER A 158 -10.35 3.18 -0.92
CA SER A 158 -10.88 2.70 -2.20
C SER A 158 -11.89 1.58 -1.90
N ASN A 159 -13.16 1.95 -1.71
CA ASN A 159 -14.22 0.99 -1.46
C ASN A 159 -14.71 0.40 -2.78
N ASN A 160 -14.15 -0.74 -3.15
CA ASN A 160 -14.53 -1.49 -4.34
C ASN A 160 -15.49 -2.66 -4.03
N LEU A 161 -16.11 -2.64 -2.85
CA LEU A 161 -17.16 -3.55 -2.35
C LEU A 161 -16.69 -4.97 -1.99
N PHE A 162 -15.38 -5.28 -2.13
CA PHE A 162 -14.89 -6.63 -1.87
C PHE A 162 -13.51 -6.62 -1.21
N GLY A 163 -13.45 -7.06 0.04
CA GLY A 163 -12.19 -7.47 0.67
C GLY A 163 -11.75 -8.84 0.12
N MET A 164 -10.85 -8.86 -0.88
CA MET A 164 -10.54 -10.03 -1.70
C MET A 164 -11.79 -10.57 -2.40
N GLY A 165 -12.36 -11.69 -1.97
CA GLY A 165 -13.61 -12.28 -2.44
C GLY A 165 -14.77 -12.12 -1.46
N THR A 166 -14.58 -11.43 -0.33
CA THR A 166 -15.61 -11.23 0.69
C THR A 166 -16.32 -9.90 0.46
N ALA A 167 -17.62 -9.94 0.21
CA ALA A 167 -18.42 -8.75 -0.01
C ALA A 167 -18.46 -7.86 1.25
N LEU A 168 -18.58 -6.54 1.05
CA LEU A 168 -18.50 -5.52 2.10
C LEU A 168 -19.45 -5.81 3.26
N GLU A 169 -20.69 -6.14 2.97
CA GLU A 169 -21.73 -6.44 3.96
C GLU A 169 -21.47 -7.73 4.76
N ARG A 170 -20.52 -8.57 4.32
CA ARG A 170 -20.12 -9.79 5.04
C ARG A 170 -18.91 -9.59 5.93
N HIS A 171 -18.09 -8.57 5.69
CA HIS A 171 -16.90 -8.33 6.49
C HIS A 171 -16.98 -7.05 7.32
N SER A 172 -17.96 -6.19 7.10
CA SER A 172 -18.11 -4.91 7.80
C SER A 172 -19.53 -4.73 8.32
N ALA A 173 -19.67 -4.56 9.63
CA ALA A 173 -20.98 -4.27 10.26
C ALA A 173 -21.47 -2.88 9.89
N VAL A 174 -20.56 -1.94 9.62
CA VAL A 174 -20.82 -0.59 9.12
C VAL A 174 -20.31 -0.54 7.70
N THR A 175 -21.22 -0.46 6.73
CA THR A 175 -20.89 -0.47 5.30
C THR A 175 -20.60 0.91 4.72
N ASP A 176 -21.02 1.97 5.39
CA ASP A 176 -20.62 3.35 5.17
C ASP A 176 -19.29 3.56 5.92
N LEU A 177 -18.18 3.38 5.21
CA LEU A 177 -16.86 3.27 5.85
C LEU A 177 -16.35 4.62 6.37
N GLN A 178 -16.77 5.73 5.76
CA GLN A 178 -16.35 7.07 6.18
C GLN A 178 -16.72 7.35 7.64
N VAL A 179 -17.85 6.81 8.13
CA VAL A 179 -18.30 7.06 9.51
C VAL A 179 -17.46 6.32 10.55
N LYS A 180 -16.65 5.33 10.15
CA LYS A 180 -15.76 4.61 11.08
C LYS A 180 -14.72 5.52 11.74
N GLY A 181 -14.34 6.60 11.07
CA GLY A 181 -13.42 7.60 11.61
C GLY A 181 -13.96 8.38 12.79
N GLU A 182 -15.28 8.60 12.85
CA GLU A 182 -15.92 9.42 13.86
C GLU A 182 -15.69 8.90 15.29
N GLY A 183 -15.65 7.57 15.46
CA GLY A 183 -15.36 6.93 16.74
C GLY A 183 -13.97 7.27 17.31
N PHE A 184 -13.07 7.77 16.46
CA PHE A 184 -11.70 8.20 16.79
C PHE A 184 -11.53 9.72 16.71
N GLY A 185 -12.58 10.48 16.39
CA GLY A 185 -12.52 11.92 16.19
C GLY A 185 -11.97 12.34 14.82
N VAL A 186 -11.92 11.41 13.85
CA VAL A 186 -11.55 11.65 12.46
C VAL A 186 -12.82 11.83 11.62
N PRO A 187 -13.13 13.03 11.10
CA PRO A 187 -14.30 13.25 10.27
C PRO A 187 -14.25 12.47 8.97
N GLY A 188 -15.40 11.98 8.52
CA GLY A 188 -15.57 11.30 7.26
C GLY A 188 -16.01 12.22 6.13
N MET A 189 -15.68 11.83 4.90
CA MET A 189 -16.16 12.40 3.64
C MET A 189 -16.34 11.26 2.64
N GLU A 190 -17.27 11.39 1.70
CA GLU A 190 -17.52 10.41 0.63
C GLU A 190 -17.41 11.07 -0.73
N CYS A 191 -16.90 10.34 -1.72
CA CYS A 191 -16.92 10.72 -3.12
C CYS A 191 -17.29 9.56 -4.04
N ASP A 192 -17.82 9.91 -5.21
CA ASP A 192 -17.95 8.96 -6.32
C ASP A 192 -16.58 8.69 -6.92
N GLY A 193 -15.97 7.58 -6.51
CA GLY A 193 -14.67 7.13 -7.01
C GLY A 193 -14.67 6.71 -8.50
N MET A 194 -15.84 6.68 -9.15
CA MET A 194 -15.98 6.51 -10.60
C MET A 194 -16.02 7.85 -11.35
N ASP A 195 -16.10 8.99 -10.66
CA ASP A 195 -15.99 10.36 -11.22
C ASP A 195 -14.67 11.01 -10.77
N VAL A 196 -13.79 11.29 -11.74
CA VAL A 196 -12.48 11.88 -11.48
C VAL A 196 -12.56 13.31 -10.91
N LEU A 197 -13.58 14.08 -11.28
CA LEU A 197 -13.75 15.45 -10.82
C LEU A 197 -14.36 15.50 -9.42
N ASP A 198 -15.31 14.61 -9.11
CA ASP A 198 -15.87 14.50 -7.77
C ASP A 198 -14.79 14.02 -6.79
N THR A 199 -14.06 12.97 -7.13
CA THR A 199 -12.89 12.51 -6.35
C THR A 199 -11.91 13.65 -6.10
N ARG A 200 -11.53 14.39 -7.15
CA ARG A 200 -10.62 15.53 -7.01
C ARG A 200 -11.16 16.60 -6.08
N ALA A 201 -12.44 16.93 -6.19
CA ALA A 201 -13.05 17.99 -5.39
C ALA A 201 -13.06 17.62 -3.89
N VAL A 202 -13.50 16.40 -3.55
CA VAL A 202 -13.57 15.92 -2.17
C VAL A 202 -12.17 15.77 -1.57
N VAL A 203 -11.22 15.18 -2.31
CA VAL A 203 -9.83 15.03 -1.83
C VAL A 203 -9.16 16.39 -1.67
N THR A 204 -9.43 17.38 -2.54
CA THR A 204 -8.92 18.75 -2.37
C THR A 204 -9.36 19.36 -1.04
N GLU A 205 -10.63 19.21 -0.68
CA GLU A 205 -11.12 19.70 0.62
C GLU A 205 -10.53 18.92 1.79
N ALA A 206 -10.39 17.60 1.68
CA ALA A 206 -9.75 16.78 2.71
C ALA A 206 -8.27 17.20 2.94
N LEU A 207 -7.53 17.43 1.85
CA LEU A 207 -6.15 17.93 1.90
C LEU A 207 -6.06 19.34 2.52
N ARG A 208 -7.02 20.21 2.21
CA ARG A 208 -7.11 21.53 2.84
C ARG A 208 -7.27 21.41 4.36
N ARG A 209 -8.22 20.60 4.81
CA ARG A 209 -8.45 20.37 6.27
C ARG A 209 -7.21 19.78 6.94
N ALA A 210 -6.61 18.78 6.34
CA ALA A 210 -5.42 18.16 6.89
C ALA A 210 -4.25 19.17 7.01
N ARG A 211 -4.09 20.05 6.02
CA ARG A 211 -3.00 21.01 5.94
C ARG A 211 -3.23 22.23 6.83
N GLU A 212 -4.38 22.88 6.68
CA GLU A 212 -4.66 24.17 7.30
C GLU A 212 -5.23 24.04 8.70
N ASP A 213 -6.14 23.07 8.89
CA ASP A 213 -6.84 22.88 10.15
C ASP A 213 -6.15 21.82 11.04
N ARG A 214 -5.08 21.16 10.53
CA ARG A 214 -4.40 20.03 11.20
C ARG A 214 -5.41 18.97 11.66
N GLN A 215 -6.37 18.68 10.79
CA GLN A 215 -7.43 17.73 11.03
C GLN A 215 -7.27 16.52 10.09
N PRO A 216 -6.94 15.32 10.60
CA PRO A 216 -6.97 14.12 9.77
C PRO A 216 -8.39 13.88 9.23
N VAL A 217 -8.50 13.34 8.02
CA VAL A 217 -9.79 13.10 7.35
C VAL A 217 -9.80 11.68 6.81
N LEU A 218 -10.94 11.00 6.94
CA LEU A 218 -11.20 9.71 6.29
C LEU A 218 -12.10 9.95 5.07
N VAL A 219 -11.57 9.72 3.87
CA VAL A 219 -12.33 9.82 2.62
C VAL A 219 -12.67 8.43 2.12
N GLU A 220 -13.93 8.16 1.87
CA GLU A 220 -14.41 6.95 1.20
C GLU A 220 -14.68 7.26 -0.27
N ALA A 221 -13.92 6.61 -1.17
CA ALA A 221 -14.14 6.67 -2.60
C ALA A 221 -14.88 5.41 -3.05
N MET A 222 -16.15 5.57 -3.42
CA MET A 222 -16.98 4.47 -3.93
C MET A 222 -16.56 4.14 -5.35
N THR A 223 -15.88 3.02 -5.52
CA THR A 223 -15.30 2.60 -6.79
C THR A 223 -15.60 1.13 -7.10
N TYR A 224 -15.10 0.61 -8.22
CA TYR A 224 -15.26 -0.79 -8.53
C TYR A 224 -14.11 -1.32 -9.41
N ARG A 225 -13.58 -2.49 -9.05
CA ARG A 225 -12.57 -3.16 -9.88
C ARG A 225 -13.24 -4.02 -10.96
N PHE A 226 -12.89 -3.82 -12.23
CA PHE A 226 -13.46 -4.57 -13.35
C PHE A 226 -12.83 -5.95 -13.56
N ARG A 227 -11.73 -6.24 -12.89
CA ARG A 227 -11.04 -7.53 -12.88
C ARG A 227 -11.12 -8.16 -11.50
N GLY A 228 -10.79 -9.44 -11.39
CA GLY A 228 -10.70 -10.13 -10.12
C GLY A 228 -9.76 -9.47 -9.12
N HIS A 229 -9.70 -10.01 -7.93
CA HIS A 229 -8.81 -9.49 -6.89
C HIS A 229 -7.35 -9.45 -7.36
N SER A 230 -6.89 -10.51 -8.00
CA SER A 230 -5.60 -10.61 -8.68
C SER A 230 -5.78 -11.35 -10.01
N MET A 231 -4.74 -11.42 -10.82
CA MET A 231 -4.77 -12.16 -12.08
C MET A 231 -5.01 -13.67 -11.91
N ALA A 232 -4.74 -14.21 -10.73
CA ALA A 232 -4.98 -15.63 -10.41
C ALA A 232 -6.38 -15.89 -9.82
N ASP A 233 -7.21 -14.85 -9.63
CA ASP A 233 -8.53 -14.94 -9.01
C ASP A 233 -9.59 -15.41 -10.03
N PRO A 234 -10.30 -16.55 -9.79
CA PRO A 234 -11.35 -17.05 -10.67
C PRO A 234 -12.65 -16.26 -10.62
N GLU A 235 -12.80 -15.27 -9.73
CA GLU A 235 -13.95 -14.37 -9.60
C GLU A 235 -15.30 -15.05 -9.29
N GLU A 236 -15.31 -16.18 -8.57
CA GLU A 236 -16.53 -16.95 -8.27
C GLU A 236 -17.49 -16.25 -7.29
N TYR A 237 -17.05 -15.18 -6.62
CA TYR A 237 -17.81 -14.45 -5.60
C TYR A 237 -18.71 -13.34 -6.13
N ARG A 238 -18.68 -13.06 -7.44
CA ARG A 238 -19.49 -12.02 -8.09
C ARG A 238 -19.97 -12.49 -9.48
N THR A 239 -21.08 -11.94 -9.95
CA THR A 239 -21.61 -12.30 -11.27
C THR A 239 -21.05 -11.39 -12.36
N LYS A 240 -21.10 -11.88 -13.61
CA LYS A 240 -20.70 -11.07 -14.77
C LYS A 240 -21.64 -9.87 -14.96
N GLU A 241 -22.92 -10.02 -14.63
CA GLU A 241 -23.93 -8.98 -14.73
C GLU A 241 -23.62 -7.82 -13.76
N GLN A 242 -23.15 -8.12 -12.54
CA GLN A 242 -22.70 -7.10 -11.58
C GLN A 242 -21.51 -6.30 -12.13
N VAL A 243 -20.52 -6.98 -12.70
CA VAL A 243 -19.37 -6.31 -13.31
C VAL A 243 -19.81 -5.44 -14.50
N GLU A 244 -20.72 -5.94 -15.34
CA GLU A 244 -21.19 -5.23 -16.53
C GLU A 244 -22.02 -4.01 -16.19
N GLU A 245 -22.77 -4.04 -15.09
CA GLU A 245 -23.49 -2.89 -14.57
C GLU A 245 -22.53 -1.75 -14.17
N TRP A 246 -21.45 -2.07 -13.44
CA TRP A 246 -20.42 -1.11 -13.11
C TRP A 246 -19.63 -0.61 -14.33
N ARG A 247 -19.41 -1.47 -15.34
CA ARG A 247 -18.77 -1.07 -16.60
C ARG A 247 -19.56 -0.03 -17.38
N ARG A 248 -20.88 0.05 -17.22
CA ARG A 248 -21.69 1.13 -17.80
C ARG A 248 -21.35 2.50 -17.22
N ARG A 249 -20.69 2.49 -16.07
CA ARG A 249 -20.15 3.67 -15.39
C ARG A 249 -18.62 3.73 -15.52
N ASP A 250 -18.03 3.26 -16.62
CA ASP A 250 -16.59 3.31 -16.81
C ASP A 250 -16.10 4.76 -16.69
N PRO A 251 -15.17 5.05 -15.74
CA PRO A 251 -14.76 6.42 -15.43
C PRO A 251 -14.09 7.12 -16.60
N ILE A 252 -13.47 6.36 -17.53
CA ILE A 252 -12.81 6.91 -18.71
C ILE A 252 -13.84 7.35 -19.74
N GLU A 253 -14.80 6.50 -20.06
CA GLU A 253 -15.83 6.80 -21.04
C GLU A 253 -16.78 7.92 -20.55
N GLN A 254 -17.14 7.90 -19.24
CA GLN A 254 -17.96 8.97 -18.67
C GLN A 254 -17.26 10.33 -18.73
N PHE A 255 -15.98 10.38 -18.40
CA PHE A 255 -15.24 11.62 -18.47
C PHE A 255 -14.98 12.06 -19.90
N ALA A 256 -14.72 11.13 -20.84
CA ALA A 256 -14.62 11.44 -22.27
C ALA A 256 -15.91 12.08 -22.81
N GLN A 257 -17.07 11.46 -22.51
CA GLN A 257 -18.37 12.00 -22.91
C GLN A 257 -18.60 13.42 -22.35
N ARG A 258 -18.27 13.63 -21.08
CA ARG A 258 -18.37 14.96 -20.46
C ARG A 258 -17.50 15.98 -21.17
N LEU A 259 -16.27 15.64 -21.51
CA LEU A 259 -15.36 16.54 -22.23
C LEU A 259 -15.85 16.85 -23.66
N GLU A 260 -16.52 15.88 -24.30
CA GLU A 260 -17.15 16.08 -25.59
C GLU A 260 -18.37 17.01 -25.48
N ASP A 261 -19.24 16.79 -24.50
CA ASP A 261 -20.42 17.62 -24.25
C ASP A 261 -20.04 19.08 -23.87
N GLU A 262 -18.89 19.28 -23.21
CA GLU A 262 -18.33 20.59 -22.87
C GLU A 262 -17.45 21.20 -23.98
N GLU A 263 -17.35 20.56 -25.14
CA GLU A 263 -16.54 20.97 -26.30
C GLU A 263 -15.05 21.16 -25.98
N VAL A 264 -14.52 20.43 -24.97
CA VAL A 264 -13.10 20.49 -24.57
C VAL A 264 -12.27 19.48 -25.36
N LEU A 265 -12.81 18.29 -25.63
CA LEU A 265 -12.13 17.22 -26.36
C LEU A 265 -13.16 16.44 -27.17
N ASP A 266 -12.96 16.36 -28.48
CA ASP A 266 -13.82 15.54 -29.33
C ASP A 266 -13.38 14.08 -29.35
N ARG A 267 -14.20 13.22 -29.96
CA ARG A 267 -13.92 11.78 -30.04
C ARG A 267 -12.62 11.46 -30.79
N ALA A 268 -12.25 12.26 -31.79
CA ALA A 268 -11.01 12.07 -32.54
C ALA A 268 -9.79 12.38 -31.65
N GLY A 269 -9.86 13.42 -30.86
CA GLY A 269 -8.83 13.73 -29.87
C GLY A 269 -8.72 12.68 -28.79
N PHE A 270 -9.83 12.13 -28.31
CA PHE A 270 -9.83 11.01 -27.36
C PHE A 270 -9.14 9.76 -27.95
N GLU A 271 -9.45 9.40 -29.20
CA GLU A 271 -8.82 8.27 -29.89
C GLU A 271 -7.31 8.49 -30.14
N GLU A 272 -6.89 9.74 -30.34
CA GLU A 272 -5.46 10.09 -30.44
C GLU A 272 -4.75 9.86 -29.09
N LEU A 273 -5.30 10.40 -27.99
CA LEU A 273 -4.76 10.19 -26.65
C LEU A 273 -4.69 8.71 -26.27
N ASP A 274 -5.67 7.91 -26.69
CA ASP A 274 -5.67 6.48 -26.46
C ASP A 274 -4.53 5.78 -27.23
N ARG A 275 -4.31 6.15 -28.51
CA ARG A 275 -3.17 5.66 -29.28
C ARG A 275 -1.83 6.02 -28.63
N GLU A 276 -1.65 7.26 -28.23
CA GLU A 276 -0.44 7.70 -27.53
C GLU A 276 -0.20 6.88 -26.26
N ALA A 277 -1.28 6.61 -25.49
CA ALA A 277 -1.19 5.77 -24.30
C ALA A 277 -0.75 4.34 -24.62
N VAL A 278 -1.30 3.73 -25.68
CA VAL A 278 -0.90 2.39 -26.14
C VAL A 278 0.56 2.38 -26.58
N GLU A 279 0.99 3.34 -27.40
CA GLU A 279 2.38 3.45 -27.86
C GLU A 279 3.36 3.61 -26.69
N ARG A 280 2.98 4.43 -25.70
CA ARG A 280 3.79 4.61 -24.49
C ARG A 280 3.94 3.33 -23.67
N VAL A 281 2.89 2.54 -23.59
CA VAL A 281 2.90 1.25 -22.89
C VAL A 281 3.67 0.19 -23.67
N ASP A 282 3.60 0.18 -25.00
CA ASP A 282 4.40 -0.72 -25.83
C ASP A 282 5.90 -0.42 -25.68
N GLN A 283 6.27 0.86 -25.61
CA GLN A 283 7.64 1.28 -25.29
C GLN A 283 8.07 0.79 -23.90
N ALA A 284 7.19 0.85 -22.91
CA ALA A 284 7.48 0.38 -21.56
C ALA A 284 7.74 -1.13 -21.52
N VAL A 285 6.97 -1.93 -22.28
CA VAL A 285 7.22 -3.37 -22.41
C VAL A 285 8.56 -3.65 -23.08
N ALA A 286 8.87 -2.96 -24.18
CA ALA A 286 10.14 -3.12 -24.88
C ALA A 286 11.33 -2.78 -23.96
N PHE A 287 11.26 -1.65 -23.25
CA PHE A 287 12.26 -1.26 -22.26
C PHE A 287 12.45 -2.32 -21.16
N ALA A 288 11.34 -2.84 -20.61
CA ALA A 288 11.40 -3.86 -19.58
C ALA A 288 12.02 -5.17 -20.09
N ASP A 289 11.72 -5.59 -21.32
CA ASP A 289 12.31 -6.78 -21.94
C ASP A 289 13.82 -6.63 -22.18
N GLU A 290 14.28 -5.45 -22.59
CA GLU A 290 15.68 -5.15 -22.86
C GLU A 290 16.50 -4.93 -21.57
N SER A 291 15.87 -4.53 -20.48
CA SER A 291 16.52 -4.30 -19.20
C SER A 291 17.11 -5.60 -18.63
N PRO A 292 18.33 -5.59 -18.08
CA PRO A 292 18.94 -6.77 -17.48
C PRO A 292 18.23 -7.18 -16.19
N PHE A 293 18.40 -8.42 -15.78
CA PHE A 293 18.07 -8.84 -14.43
C PHE A 293 19.08 -8.26 -13.43
N PRO A 294 18.66 -7.99 -12.16
CA PRO A 294 19.57 -7.63 -11.10
C PRO A 294 20.70 -8.67 -10.95
N SER A 295 21.91 -8.22 -10.65
CA SER A 295 23.04 -9.16 -10.44
C SER A 295 22.81 -9.99 -9.17
N PRO A 296 23.33 -11.24 -9.08
CA PRO A 296 23.23 -12.05 -7.87
C PRO A 296 23.84 -11.36 -6.64
N GLU A 297 24.88 -10.56 -6.82
CA GLU A 297 25.55 -9.81 -5.76
C GLU A 297 24.61 -8.79 -5.12
N SER A 298 23.67 -8.24 -5.91
CA SER A 298 22.67 -7.27 -5.45
C SER A 298 21.73 -7.82 -4.36
N LEU A 299 21.70 -9.15 -4.18
CA LEU A 299 20.93 -9.80 -3.10
C LEU A 299 21.38 -9.34 -1.71
N TYR A 300 22.64 -8.98 -1.55
CA TYR A 300 23.24 -8.57 -0.29
C TYR A 300 23.30 -7.05 -0.12
N GLU A 301 22.88 -6.28 -1.14
CA GLU A 301 22.88 -4.82 -1.10
C GLU A 301 21.60 -4.29 -0.45
N ASN A 302 21.72 -3.21 0.31
CA ASN A 302 20.59 -2.48 0.91
C ASN A 302 19.67 -3.33 1.82
N VAL A 303 20.16 -4.46 2.34
CA VAL A 303 19.42 -5.28 3.31
C VAL A 303 19.43 -4.60 4.67
N TYR A 304 20.60 -4.10 5.08
CA TYR A 304 20.81 -3.30 6.26
C TYR A 304 21.67 -2.08 5.92
N VAL A 305 21.44 -0.98 6.60
CA VAL A 305 22.34 0.17 6.56
C VAL A 305 23.38 -0.04 7.65
N LEU A 306 24.53 -0.59 7.27
CA LEU A 306 25.62 -0.91 8.16
C LEU A 306 26.80 0.05 7.89
N GLY A 307 27.34 0.68 8.95
CA GLY A 307 28.58 1.45 8.83
C GLY A 307 29.80 0.53 8.71
N ASP A 308 30.91 1.03 8.21
CA ASP A 308 32.15 0.27 7.97
C ASP A 308 32.75 -0.39 9.24
N GLN A 309 32.33 0.03 10.43
CA GLN A 309 32.81 -0.47 11.72
C GLN A 309 31.84 -1.39 12.44
N VAL A 310 30.76 -1.78 11.78
CA VAL A 310 29.73 -2.60 12.41
C VAL A 310 30.25 -4.01 12.70
N ARG A 311 30.33 -4.34 13.97
CA ARG A 311 30.68 -5.67 14.46
C ARG A 311 29.47 -6.28 15.17
N GLY A 312 28.72 -7.13 14.47
CA GLY A 312 27.60 -7.85 15.05
C GLY A 312 26.23 -7.21 14.74
N TRP A 313 25.17 -7.92 15.08
CA TRP A 313 23.79 -7.59 14.73
C TRP A 313 23.20 -6.33 15.40
N TYR A 314 23.83 -5.83 16.45
CA TYR A 314 23.44 -4.62 17.20
C TYR A 314 24.20 -3.37 16.74
N ALA A 315 25.03 -3.48 15.75
CA ALA A 315 25.81 -2.35 15.31
C ALA A 315 24.97 -1.41 14.47
N ILE A 316 24.96 -0.16 14.81
CA ILE A 316 24.12 0.91 14.31
C ILE A 316 24.84 1.66 13.19
N ASP A 317 24.13 2.08 12.16
CA ASP A 317 24.64 2.97 11.12
C ASP A 317 25.23 4.25 11.74
N GLU A 318 26.43 4.64 11.34
CA GLU A 318 27.08 5.89 11.74
C GLU A 318 26.23 7.15 11.49
N ARG A 319 25.20 7.06 10.63
CA ARG A 319 24.23 8.12 10.35
C ARG A 319 23.04 8.09 11.29
N GLY A 320 22.91 7.07 12.12
CA GLY A 320 21.84 6.93 13.09
C GLY A 320 21.93 7.98 14.21
N ALA A 321 20.78 8.51 14.63
CA ALA A 321 20.73 9.41 15.78
C ALA A 321 21.26 8.67 17.03
N GLY A 322 22.36 9.16 17.60
CA GLY A 322 22.98 8.58 18.77
C GLY A 322 24.35 7.92 18.55
N VAL A 323 24.75 7.70 17.29
CA VAL A 323 26.11 7.26 16.99
C VAL A 323 27.03 8.49 16.95
N ARG A 324 27.87 8.65 17.95
CA ARG A 324 28.86 9.72 17.98
C ARG A 324 30.13 9.25 17.25
N LYS A 325 30.46 9.97 16.20
CA LYS A 325 31.66 9.72 15.40
C LYS A 325 32.90 9.84 16.31
N GLY A 326 33.62 8.73 16.53
CA GLY A 326 34.86 8.70 17.31
C GLY A 326 34.71 8.31 18.79
N GLU A 327 33.53 7.99 19.30
CA GLU A 327 33.44 7.26 20.57
C GLU A 327 33.74 5.78 20.28
N GLU A 328 34.82 5.28 20.85
CA GLU A 328 35.10 3.85 20.86
C GLU A 328 33.97 3.14 21.61
N ILE A 329 33.18 2.33 20.88
CA ILE A 329 32.11 1.48 21.43
C ILE A 329 32.68 0.49 22.48
N SER A 330 34.00 0.46 22.65
CA SER A 330 34.71 -0.42 23.55
C SER A 330 34.52 -0.10 25.04
N GLU A 331 34.07 1.08 25.42
CA GLU A 331 33.89 1.41 26.85
C GLU A 331 32.51 1.06 27.42
N GLY A 332 31.47 0.93 26.61
CA GLY A 332 30.13 0.49 27.05
C GLY A 332 29.88 -1.02 26.88
N ALA A 333 30.62 -1.68 26.02
CA ALA A 333 30.42 -3.10 25.71
C ALA A 333 30.67 -4.09 26.85
N PRO A 334 31.56 -3.83 27.84
CA PRO A 334 31.76 -4.75 28.97
C PRO A 334 30.58 -4.80 29.95
N GLU A 335 29.92 -3.68 30.19
CA GLU A 335 28.81 -3.60 31.13
C GLU A 335 27.53 -4.21 30.49
N ASP A 336 27.29 -3.93 29.22
CA ASP A 336 26.15 -4.50 28.48
C ASP A 336 26.30 -6.02 28.28
N ARG A 337 27.53 -6.53 28.11
CA ARG A 337 27.79 -7.97 28.05
C ARG A 337 27.56 -8.67 29.39
N ALA A 338 27.95 -8.04 30.49
CA ALA A 338 27.73 -8.60 31.83
C ALA A 338 26.25 -8.66 32.19
N ASP A 339 25.46 -7.70 31.71
CA ASP A 339 24.01 -7.69 31.90
C ASP A 339 23.31 -8.70 30.98
N MET A 340 23.79 -8.93 29.76
CA MET A 340 23.27 -10.00 28.88
C MET A 340 23.61 -11.40 29.37
N GLU A 341 24.83 -11.62 29.89
CA GLU A 341 25.21 -12.90 30.51
C GLU A 341 24.40 -13.17 31.79
N ARG A 342 24.01 -12.15 32.55
CA ARG A 342 23.10 -12.28 33.69
C ARG A 342 21.68 -12.62 33.26
N TYR A 343 21.22 -12.03 32.14
CA TYR A 343 19.89 -12.29 31.60
C TYR A 343 19.78 -13.74 31.08
N ASP A 344 20.82 -14.21 30.38
CA ASP A 344 20.89 -15.60 29.93
C ASP A 344 21.03 -16.59 31.10
N ALA A 345 21.76 -16.23 32.15
CA ALA A 345 21.89 -17.07 33.35
C ALA A 345 20.57 -17.13 34.14
N THR A 346 19.83 -16.02 34.28
CA THR A 346 18.51 -16.02 34.95
C THR A 346 17.43 -16.68 34.09
N ALA A 347 17.53 -16.70 32.77
CA ALA A 347 16.63 -17.43 31.91
C ALA A 347 16.88 -18.94 31.93
N ALA A 348 18.14 -19.37 32.14
CA ALA A 348 18.50 -20.76 32.30
C ALA A 348 18.06 -21.31 33.68
N GLU A 349 18.22 -20.51 34.75
CA GLU A 349 17.73 -20.90 36.10
C GLU A 349 16.20 -20.94 36.18
N ALA A 350 15.48 -20.14 35.39
CA ALA A 350 14.01 -20.17 35.33
C ALA A 350 13.46 -21.38 34.57
N GLN A 351 14.25 -22.06 33.74
CA GLN A 351 13.86 -23.30 33.06
C GLN A 351 14.03 -24.58 33.91
N ASP A 352 14.88 -24.53 34.95
CA ASP A 352 15.09 -25.64 35.88
C ASP A 352 14.06 -25.70 37.06
N ASP A 353 13.23 -24.63 37.21
CA ASP A 353 12.19 -24.56 38.24
C ASP A 353 10.76 -24.77 37.68
N ASP A 354 10.55 -25.63 36.68
CA ASP A 354 9.22 -26.07 36.26
C ASP A 354 8.75 -27.28 37.11
N PRO A 355 7.80 -27.11 38.06
CA PRO A 355 7.35 -28.18 38.94
C PRO A 355 6.39 -29.18 38.27
N ALA A 356 6.27 -29.20 36.95
CA ALA A 356 5.35 -30.06 36.22
C ALA A 356 5.99 -31.32 35.58
N ALA A 357 7.26 -31.64 35.89
CA ALA A 357 7.97 -32.75 35.26
C ALA A 357 7.98 -34.07 36.05
N ASP A 358 7.26 -34.17 37.18
CA ASP A 358 7.16 -35.41 37.96
C ASP A 358 5.69 -35.74 38.29
N GLU A 359 4.98 -36.37 37.36
CA GLU A 359 3.86 -37.30 37.67
C GLU A 359 3.60 -38.20 36.44
N ASP A 360 4.45 -39.23 36.32
CA ASP A 360 4.13 -40.49 35.62
C ASP A 360 3.13 -41.28 36.43
N GLU A 361 1.85 -41.21 36.14
CA GLU A 361 0.87 -42.23 36.57
C GLU A 361 0.47 -43.11 35.39
N LYS A 362 0.71 -44.43 35.64
CA LYS A 362 0.39 -45.54 34.76
C LYS A 362 -1.11 -45.70 34.55
N PRO A 363 -1.55 -46.24 33.43
CA PRO A 363 -2.95 -46.59 33.19
C PRO A 363 -3.30 -47.88 33.93
N THR A 364 -4.36 -47.84 34.73
CA THR A 364 -5.06 -49.04 35.19
C THR A 364 -6.22 -49.35 34.24
N ASP A 365 -6.13 -50.51 33.60
CA ASP A 365 -7.26 -51.24 33.02
C ASP A 365 -8.33 -51.45 34.08
N ASP A 366 -9.56 -51.10 33.76
CA ASP A 366 -10.72 -51.93 34.17
C ASP A 366 -11.90 -51.60 33.21
N ALA A 367 -12.24 -52.67 32.50
CA ALA A 367 -13.48 -52.80 31.75
C ALA A 367 -14.65 -53.02 32.72
N GLN A 368 -15.78 -52.36 32.42
CA GLN A 368 -17.09 -53.00 32.59
C GLN A 368 -18.16 -52.30 31.74
N GLU A 369 -18.77 -53.12 30.92
CA GLU A 369 -20.07 -52.97 30.25
C GLU A 369 -21.15 -52.57 31.25
N ASP A 370 -22.12 -51.75 30.82
CA ASP A 370 -23.54 -52.10 30.90
C ASP A 370 -24.42 -51.12 30.10
N GLU A 371 -25.40 -51.73 29.49
CA GLU A 371 -26.53 -51.24 28.72
C GLU A 371 -27.44 -50.27 29.52
N ASP A 372 -27.96 -49.21 28.87
CA ASP A 372 -29.40 -48.99 28.56
C ASP A 372 -29.56 -47.76 27.64
#